data_5934ccf9fa73949d6048085c35c6d520
#
_entry.id   5934ccf9fa73949d6048085c35c6d520
#
_cell.length_a   1.000
_cell.length_b   1.000
_cell.length_c   1.000
_cell.angle_alpha   90.00
_cell.angle_beta   90.00
_cell.angle_gamma   90.00
#
_symmetry.space_group_name_H-M   'P 1'
#
loop_
_entity.id
_entity.type
_entity.pdbx_description
1 polymer ?
#
loop_
_entity_poly.entity_id
_entity_poly.type
_entity_poly.pdbx_seq_one_letter_code
_entity_poly.pdbx_strand_id
1 'polypeptide(L)' 'MTLDALDPGATATVTGYAGELPARLLEMGLVPGTVVEVVRLAPLGDPMELKVRGFLLSVRKDEASAVIVEAS' A
#
# COMPACT_ATOMS: atom_id res chain seq x y z
N MET A 1 2.24 8.54 -8.15
CA MET A 1 3.30 7.68 -7.60
C MET A 1 2.71 6.32 -7.25
N THR A 2 3.55 5.34 -7.02
CA THR A 2 3.10 4.02 -6.58
C THR A 2 3.41 3.80 -5.11
N LEU A 3 2.66 2.89 -4.50
CA LEU A 3 2.70 2.64 -3.06
C LEU A 3 4.09 2.28 -2.55
N ASP A 4 4.88 1.58 -3.35
CA ASP A 4 6.24 1.15 -2.99
C ASP A 4 7.22 2.31 -2.84
N ALA A 5 6.86 3.50 -3.30
CA ALA A 5 7.72 4.68 -3.18
C ALA A 5 7.54 5.41 -1.83
N LEU A 6 6.58 5.01 -1.01
CA LEU A 6 6.32 5.68 0.27
C LEU A 6 7.27 5.20 1.35
N ASP A 7 7.67 6.13 2.21
CA ASP A 7 8.51 5.85 3.37
C ASP A 7 7.67 5.61 4.63
N PRO A 8 8.24 4.97 5.67
CA PRO A 8 7.55 4.81 6.95
C PRO A 8 7.04 6.15 7.49
N GLY A 9 5.81 6.15 7.97
CA GLY A 9 5.15 7.35 8.48
C GLY A 9 4.35 8.10 7.43
N ALA A 10 4.55 7.80 6.13
CA ALA A 10 3.81 8.48 5.07
C ALA A 10 2.38 7.98 5.00
N THR A 11 1.47 8.89 4.64
CA THR A 11 0.07 8.55 4.35
C THR A 11 -0.24 8.91 2.91
N ALA A 12 -1.14 8.16 2.30
CA ALA A 12 -1.54 8.42 0.92
C ALA A 12 -2.93 7.82 0.68
N THR A 13 -3.57 8.29 -0.38
CA THR A 13 -4.87 7.77 -0.81
C THR A 13 -4.67 6.92 -2.05
N VAL A 14 -5.26 5.73 -2.07
CA VAL A 14 -5.25 4.87 -3.26
C VAL A 14 -6.11 5.52 -4.34
N THR A 15 -5.57 5.66 -5.55
CA THR A 15 -6.30 6.29 -6.67
C THR A 15 -6.52 5.34 -7.83
N GLY A 16 -5.75 4.25 -7.93
CA GLY A 16 -5.91 3.30 -9.02
C GLY A 16 -4.85 2.22 -8.99
N TYR A 17 -4.71 1.52 -10.11
CA TYR A 17 -3.76 0.42 -10.23
C TYR A 17 -2.97 0.55 -11.51
N ALA A 18 -1.68 0.15 -11.45
CA ALA A 18 -0.79 0.12 -12.60
C ALA A 18 -0.62 -1.31 -13.13
N GLY A 19 -1.35 -2.28 -12.60
CA GLY A 19 -1.29 -3.68 -12.97
C GLY A 19 -2.31 -4.47 -12.19
N GLU A 20 -2.20 -5.79 -12.23
CA GLU A 20 -3.10 -6.66 -11.48
C GLU A 20 -2.69 -6.72 -10.02
N LEU A 21 -3.67 -6.72 -9.14
CA LEU A 21 -3.47 -6.85 -7.71
C LEU A 21 -4.13 -8.14 -7.23
N PRO A 22 -3.49 -8.92 -6.35
CA PRO A 22 -4.13 -10.10 -5.79
C PRO A 22 -5.47 -9.75 -5.14
N ALA A 23 -6.47 -10.60 -5.36
CA ALA A 23 -7.82 -10.37 -4.83
C ALA A 23 -7.82 -10.16 -3.31
N ARG A 24 -6.94 -10.85 -2.58
CA ARG A 24 -6.86 -10.70 -1.12
C ARG A 24 -6.57 -9.25 -0.70
N LEU A 25 -5.77 -8.52 -1.48
CA LEU A 25 -5.43 -7.14 -1.15
C LEU A 25 -6.61 -6.21 -1.41
N LEU A 26 -7.37 -6.47 -2.47
CA LEU A 26 -8.61 -5.74 -2.74
C LEU A 26 -9.62 -5.95 -1.62
N GLU A 27 -9.77 -7.18 -1.18
CA GLU A 27 -10.68 -7.54 -0.10
C GLU A 27 -10.26 -6.92 1.24
N MET A 28 -8.96 -6.73 1.43
CA MET A 28 -8.44 -6.09 2.64
C MET A 28 -8.56 -4.57 2.62
N GLY A 29 -9.00 -3.98 1.50
CA GLY A 29 -9.31 -2.56 1.42
C GLY A 29 -8.40 -1.71 0.57
N LEU A 30 -7.48 -2.30 -0.21
CA LEU A 30 -6.64 -1.51 -1.13
C LEU A 30 -7.43 -1.14 -2.38
N VAL A 31 -8.45 -0.32 -2.20
CA VAL A 31 -9.34 0.13 -3.27
C VAL A 31 -9.27 1.65 -3.39
N PRO A 32 -9.59 2.21 -4.57
CA PRO A 32 -9.56 3.66 -4.75
C PRO A 32 -10.38 4.39 -3.69
N GLY A 33 -9.83 5.47 -3.17
CA GLY A 33 -10.44 6.26 -2.10
C GLY A 33 -10.00 5.88 -0.70
N THR A 34 -9.32 4.76 -0.53
CA THR A 34 -8.87 4.32 0.80
C THR A 34 -7.55 5.01 1.16
N VAL A 35 -7.47 5.52 2.39
CA VAL A 35 -6.24 6.10 2.93
C VAL A 35 -5.41 4.99 3.56
N VAL A 36 -4.13 4.97 3.24
CA VAL A 36 -3.17 4.01 3.79
C VAL A 36 -2.05 4.74 4.50
N GLU A 37 -1.49 4.11 5.51
CA GLU A 37 -0.32 4.63 6.22
C GLU A 37 0.77 3.57 6.21
N VAL A 38 1.99 3.94 5.84
CA VAL A 38 3.12 3.03 5.93
C VAL A 38 3.60 2.99 7.37
N VAL A 39 3.46 1.84 8.02
CA VAL A 39 3.86 1.69 9.42
C VAL A 39 5.36 1.41 9.51
N ARG A 40 5.83 0.47 8.69
CA ARG A 40 7.26 0.14 8.63
C ARG A 40 7.57 -0.68 7.38
N LEU A 41 8.87 -0.80 7.11
CA LEU A 41 9.41 -1.70 6.11
C LEU A 41 10.16 -2.81 6.83
N ALA A 42 10.13 -4.03 6.27
CA ALA A 42 10.99 -5.11 6.76
C ALA A 42 12.46 -4.71 6.59
N PRO A 43 13.40 -5.36 7.29
CA PRO A 43 14.81 -4.95 7.27
C PRO A 43 15.44 -4.76 5.90
N LEU A 44 14.99 -5.51 4.90
CA LEU A 44 15.47 -5.37 3.52
C LEU A 44 14.51 -4.56 2.64
N GLY A 45 13.53 -3.89 3.26
CA GLY A 45 12.56 -3.07 2.54
C GLY A 45 11.36 -3.83 1.99
N ASP A 46 11.27 -5.14 2.21
CA ASP A 46 10.20 -5.97 1.68
C ASP A 46 9.88 -7.12 2.67
N PRO A 47 8.64 -7.29 3.07
CA PRO A 47 7.44 -6.55 2.66
C PRO A 47 7.28 -5.20 3.37
N MET A 48 6.32 -4.42 2.89
CA MET A 48 5.86 -3.20 3.56
C MET A 48 4.71 -3.55 4.50
N GLU A 49 4.69 -2.93 5.68
CA GLU A 49 3.53 -3.03 6.57
C GLU A 49 2.72 -1.74 6.49
N LEU A 50 1.45 -1.90 6.15
CA LEU A 50 0.52 -0.79 6.01
C LEU A 50 -0.57 -0.87 7.06
N LYS A 51 -1.08 0.29 7.46
CA LYS A 51 -2.32 0.37 8.23
C LYS A 51 -3.42 0.78 7.27
N VAL A 52 -4.42 -0.09 7.13
CA VAL A 52 -5.56 0.11 6.23
C VAL A 52 -6.81 -0.14 7.04
N ARG A 53 -7.67 0.87 7.17
CA ARG A 53 -8.95 0.76 7.90
C ARG A 53 -8.80 0.19 9.32
N GLY A 54 -7.69 0.54 10.00
CA GLY A 54 -7.43 0.07 11.35
C GLY A 54 -6.76 -1.29 11.45
N PHE A 55 -6.50 -1.95 10.33
CA PHE A 55 -5.83 -3.26 10.28
C PHE A 55 -4.43 -3.12 9.73
N LEU A 56 -3.52 -3.99 10.18
CA LEU A 56 -2.20 -4.09 9.60
C LEU A 56 -2.25 -5.06 8.43
N LEU A 57 -1.60 -4.67 7.33
CA LEU A 57 -1.56 -5.45 6.09
C LEU A 57 -0.13 -5.49 5.58
N SER A 58 0.39 -6.70 5.35
CA SER A 58 1.69 -6.88 4.70
C SER A 58 1.52 -6.93 3.20
N VAL A 59 2.27 -6.09 2.49
CA VAL A 59 2.21 -6.02 1.03
C VAL A 59 3.63 -6.13 0.50
N ARG A 60 3.85 -7.03 -0.46
CA ARG A 60 5.14 -7.15 -1.09
C ARG A 60 5.42 -5.95 -1.97
N LYS A 61 6.69 -5.62 -2.13
CA LYS A 61 7.11 -4.45 -2.94
C LYS A 61 6.59 -4.55 -4.37
N ASP A 62 6.63 -5.71 -4.99
CA ASP A 62 6.13 -5.90 -6.34
C ASP A 62 4.61 -5.69 -6.40
N GLU A 63 3.87 -6.11 -5.37
CA GLU A 63 2.44 -5.84 -5.27
C GLU A 63 2.18 -4.34 -5.08
N ALA A 64 2.96 -3.71 -4.22
CA ALA A 64 2.83 -2.27 -3.95
C ALA A 64 3.11 -1.43 -5.19
N SER A 65 4.01 -1.89 -6.07
CA SER A 65 4.31 -1.18 -7.31
C SER A 65 3.13 -1.15 -8.28
N ALA A 66 2.14 -1.99 -8.08
CA ALA A 66 0.93 -2.01 -8.89
C ALA A 66 -0.19 -1.12 -8.32
N VAL A 67 0.03 -0.48 -7.18
CA VAL A 67 -0.98 0.38 -6.55
C VAL A 67 -0.57 1.83 -6.72
N ILE A 68 -1.44 2.60 -7.37
CA ILE A 68 -1.21 4.04 -7.60
C ILE A 68 -1.81 4.80 -6.42
N VAL A 69 -1.03 5.70 -5.85
CA VAL A 69 -1.43 6.49 -4.69
C VAL A 69 -1.12 7.97 -4.91
N GLU A 70 -1.82 8.80 -4.15
CA GLU A 70 -1.58 10.22 -4.09
C GLU A 70 -1.21 10.56 -2.65
N ALA A 71 -0.04 11.18 -2.44
CA ALA A 71 0.45 11.52 -1.11
C ALA A 71 -0.48 12.51 -0.42
N SER A 72 -0.69 12.28 0.86
CA SER A 72 -1.52 13.17 1.68
C SER A 72 -0.69 14.27 2.33
#